data_81bb519dcb1611b6e6b5312be04334f7
#
_entry.id   81bb519dcb1611b6e6b5312be04334f7
#
_cell.length_a   1.000
_cell.length_b   1.000
_cell.length_c   1.000
_cell.angle_alpha   90.00
_cell.angle_beta   90.00
_cell.angle_gamma   90.00
#
_symmetry.space_group_name_H-M   'P 1'
#
loop_
_entity.id
_entity.type
_entity.pdbx_description
1 polymer ?
#
loop_
_entity_poly.entity_id
_entity_poly.type
_entity_poly.pdbx_seq_one_letter_code
_entity_poly.pdbx_strand_id
1 'polypeptide(L)'
;MKKYLVIIVFLFMLAAVLWRAYDVFWLRHRYLITAYCDCPICINVPEFRDGKFANLRPIHWGGVAAAKSVPFGSDVELVPVTLRDLLAVRNFLGGRRHFTVEDRGGKIHDRHIDIFFPQSRGGHQAAVRWGARRMRVKINGRLME
;
A
#
# COMPACT_ATOMS: atom_id res chain seq x y z
N MET A 1 -9.80 36.62 -33.89
CA MET A 1 -10.38 35.43 -33.30
C MET A 1 -9.53 34.17 -33.50
N LYS A 2 -9.14 33.79 -34.75
CA LYS A 2 -8.39 32.52 -35.00
C LYS A 2 -7.04 32.39 -34.25
N LYS A 3 -6.29 33.49 -34.07
CA LYS A 3 -4.99 33.50 -33.38
C LYS A 3 -5.11 33.15 -31.89
N TYR A 4 -6.15 33.64 -31.20
CA TYR A 4 -6.39 33.33 -29.78
C TYR A 4 -6.84 31.89 -29.58
N LEU A 5 -7.60 31.34 -30.52
CA LEU A 5 -8.03 29.93 -30.46
C LEU A 5 -6.80 28.98 -30.49
N VAL A 6 -5.84 29.24 -31.37
CA VAL A 6 -4.60 28.45 -31.46
C VAL A 6 -3.81 28.50 -30.15
N ILE A 7 -3.69 29.69 -29.53
CA ILE A 7 -3.00 29.87 -28.25
C ILE A 7 -3.71 29.07 -27.12
N ILE A 8 -5.03 29.15 -27.06
CA ILE A 8 -5.83 28.42 -26.05
C ILE A 8 -5.64 26.91 -26.20
N VAL A 9 -5.73 26.39 -27.41
CA VAL A 9 -5.52 24.96 -27.68
C VAL A 9 -4.12 24.54 -27.28
N PHE A 10 -3.08 25.32 -27.61
CA PHE A 10 -1.72 25.03 -27.23
C PHE A 10 -1.51 25.00 -25.71
N LEU A 11 -2.07 25.95 -24.97
CA LEU A 11 -2.01 25.98 -23.50
C LEU A 11 -2.73 24.78 -22.88
N PHE A 12 -3.85 24.35 -23.43
CA PHE A 12 -4.56 23.16 -22.98
C PHE A 12 -3.75 21.87 -23.19
N MET A 13 -3.12 21.74 -24.36
CA MET A 13 -2.24 20.60 -24.65
C MET A 13 -1.02 20.58 -23.73
N LEU A 14 -0.39 21.74 -23.50
CA LEU A 14 0.74 21.86 -22.57
C LEU A 14 0.33 21.47 -21.14
N ALA A 15 -0.81 21.97 -20.67
CA ALA A 15 -1.35 21.62 -19.35
C ALA A 15 -1.63 20.11 -19.22
N ALA A 16 -2.18 19.47 -20.26
CA ALA A 16 -2.42 18.05 -20.29
C ALA A 16 -1.12 17.22 -20.24
N VAL A 17 -0.08 17.64 -20.95
CA VAL A 17 1.25 17.01 -20.93
C VAL A 17 1.89 17.13 -19.54
N LEU A 18 1.86 18.33 -18.95
CA LEU A 18 2.39 18.58 -17.61
C LEU A 18 1.63 17.77 -16.54
N TRP A 19 0.31 17.69 -16.65
CA TRP A 19 -0.52 16.85 -15.78
C TRP A 19 -0.14 15.37 -15.87
N ARG A 20 0.05 14.85 -17.09
CA ARG A 20 0.50 13.47 -17.31
C ARG A 20 1.90 13.21 -16.74
N ALA A 21 2.84 14.14 -16.96
CA ALA A 21 4.18 14.03 -16.39
C ALA A 21 4.15 14.02 -14.86
N TYR A 22 3.33 14.89 -14.26
CA TYR A 22 3.09 14.94 -12.82
C TYR A 22 2.51 13.61 -12.29
N ASP A 23 1.49 13.06 -12.94
CA ASP A 23 0.88 11.79 -12.55
C ASP A 23 1.90 10.62 -12.60
N VAL A 24 2.67 10.52 -13.69
CA VAL A 24 3.70 9.49 -13.84
C VAL A 24 4.79 9.62 -12.78
N PHE A 25 5.24 10.84 -12.51
CA PHE A 25 6.23 11.11 -11.45
C PHE A 25 5.71 10.65 -10.08
N TRP A 26 4.48 11.00 -9.72
CA TRP A 26 3.89 10.66 -8.43
C TRP A 26 3.53 9.18 -8.30
N LEU A 27 3.17 8.48 -9.39
CA LEU A 27 2.93 7.04 -9.38
C LEU A 27 4.20 6.24 -9.10
N ARG A 28 5.36 6.70 -9.55
CA ARG A 28 6.66 6.06 -9.28
C ARG A 28 7.05 6.06 -7.81
N HIS A 29 6.57 7.04 -7.04
CA HIS A 29 6.91 7.21 -5.62
C HIS A 29 5.88 6.57 -4.67
N ARG A 30 4.90 5.83 -5.20
CA ARG A 30 3.90 5.12 -4.38
C ARG A 30 4.33 3.69 -4.09
N TYR A 31 4.07 3.27 -2.87
CA TYR A 31 4.20 1.88 -2.46
C TYR A 31 3.06 1.05 -3.03
N LEU A 32 3.36 -0.18 -3.43
CA LEU A 32 2.35 -1.20 -3.67
C LEU A 32 1.87 -1.72 -2.31
N ILE A 33 0.59 -1.63 -2.06
CA ILE A 33 -0.04 -2.12 -0.83
C ILE A 33 -0.95 -3.28 -1.19
N THR A 34 -0.56 -4.47 -0.78
CA THR A 34 -1.34 -5.70 -0.91
C THR A 34 -1.83 -6.18 0.44
N ALA A 35 -2.47 -7.34 0.50
CA ALA A 35 -2.94 -7.93 1.73
C ALA A 35 -2.85 -9.45 1.68
N TYR A 36 -2.62 -10.06 2.84
CA TYR A 36 -2.55 -11.51 3.03
C TYR A 36 -3.22 -11.93 4.34
N CYS A 37 -3.38 -13.22 4.52
CA CYS A 37 -3.86 -13.86 5.76
C CYS A 37 -3.04 -15.12 6.06
N ASP A 38 -3.26 -15.73 7.18
CA ASP A 38 -2.61 -16.97 7.62
C ASP A 38 -3.18 -18.26 7.00
N CYS A 39 -3.97 -18.15 5.93
CA CYS A 39 -4.57 -19.30 5.25
C CYS A 39 -3.58 -19.99 4.28
N PRO A 40 -3.84 -21.28 3.91
CA PRO A 40 -2.98 -22.03 3.01
C PRO A 40 -2.79 -21.42 1.61
N ILE A 41 -3.73 -20.59 1.17
CA ILE A 41 -3.66 -19.92 -0.14
C ILE A 41 -2.67 -18.74 -0.10
N CYS A 42 -2.68 -17.96 0.98
CA CYS A 42 -1.76 -16.82 1.15
C CYS A 42 -0.38 -17.27 1.60
N ILE A 43 -0.30 -18.24 2.52
CA ILE A 43 0.94 -18.84 3.02
C ILE A 43 0.96 -20.31 2.60
N ASN A 44 1.59 -20.58 1.45
CA ASN A 44 1.65 -21.92 0.87
C ASN A 44 2.64 -22.86 1.57
N VAL A 45 3.49 -22.35 2.47
CA VAL A 45 4.47 -23.11 3.23
C VAL A 45 3.90 -23.37 4.63
N PRO A 46 3.57 -24.63 5.00
CA PRO A 46 2.90 -24.97 6.27
C PRO A 46 3.66 -24.49 7.52
N GLU A 47 4.99 -24.53 7.48
CA GLU A 47 5.87 -24.16 8.59
C GLU A 47 5.74 -22.68 8.97
N PHE A 48 5.31 -21.82 8.03
CA PHE A 48 5.09 -20.40 8.27
C PHE A 48 3.66 -20.06 8.70
N ARG A 49 2.83 -21.07 8.95
CA ARG A 49 1.48 -20.93 9.50
C ARG A 49 1.43 -21.28 10.98
N ASP A 50 2.47 -20.93 11.70
CA ASP A 50 2.64 -21.22 13.15
C ASP A 50 1.97 -20.16 14.05
N GLY A 51 1.20 -19.24 13.48
CA GLY A 51 0.54 -18.16 14.21
C GLY A 51 1.47 -17.03 14.63
N LYS A 52 2.64 -16.92 13.98
CA LYS A 52 3.62 -15.86 14.25
C LYS A 52 4.02 -15.12 12.98
N PHE A 53 4.44 -13.89 13.16
CA PHE A 53 5.16 -13.12 12.14
C PHE A 53 6.64 -13.55 12.07
N ALA A 54 7.35 -13.09 11.05
CA ALA A 54 8.76 -13.41 10.88
C ALA A 54 9.67 -12.87 12.02
N ASN A 55 9.21 -11.90 12.81
CA ASN A 55 9.87 -11.44 14.04
C ASN A 55 9.55 -12.29 15.29
N LEU A 56 8.87 -13.43 15.10
CA LEU A 56 8.44 -14.38 16.12
C LEU A 56 7.33 -13.89 17.07
N ARG A 57 6.77 -12.71 16.84
CA ARG A 57 5.61 -12.23 17.59
C ARG A 57 4.32 -12.89 17.10
N PRO A 58 3.34 -13.13 17.99
CA PRO A 58 2.03 -13.64 17.59
C PRO A 58 1.37 -12.73 16.54
N ILE A 59 0.70 -13.34 15.56
CA ILE A 59 -0.05 -12.61 14.55
C ILE A 59 -1.17 -11.77 15.19
N HIS A 60 -1.31 -10.55 14.73
CA HIS A 60 -2.37 -9.64 15.20
C HIS A 60 -2.74 -8.63 14.11
N TRP A 61 -3.89 -8.00 14.28
CA TRP A 61 -4.32 -6.89 13.41
C TRP A 61 -3.42 -5.66 13.60
N GLY A 62 -2.73 -5.28 12.54
CA GLY A 62 -1.81 -4.15 12.53
C GLY A 62 -0.38 -4.51 12.17
N GLY A 63 -0.05 -5.81 12.08
CA GLY A 63 1.21 -6.27 11.51
C GLY A 63 1.22 -6.20 9.99
N VAL A 64 2.38 -5.89 9.41
CA VAL A 64 2.60 -5.88 7.96
C VAL A 64 3.91 -6.56 7.61
N ALA A 65 3.94 -7.20 6.44
CA ALA A 65 5.20 -7.61 5.81
C ALA A 65 5.76 -6.46 4.97
N ALA A 66 7.06 -6.27 5.04
CA ALA A 66 7.79 -5.27 4.27
C ALA A 66 9.12 -5.84 3.75
N ALA A 67 9.76 -5.12 2.82
CA ALA A 67 11.09 -5.44 2.32
C ALA A 67 12.14 -5.48 3.47
N LYS A 68 13.21 -6.25 3.28
CA LYS A 68 14.28 -6.39 4.30
C LYS A 68 14.96 -5.07 4.65
N SER A 69 14.93 -4.10 3.73
CA SER A 69 15.47 -2.74 3.95
C SER A 69 14.69 -1.94 5.00
N VAL A 70 13.45 -2.32 5.31
CA VAL A 70 12.65 -1.68 6.36
C VAL A 70 12.76 -2.51 7.63
N PRO A 71 13.36 -1.99 8.73
CA PRO A 71 13.56 -2.75 9.96
C PRO A 71 12.26 -3.23 10.60
N PHE A 72 12.29 -4.36 11.30
CA PHE A 72 11.21 -4.75 12.20
C PHE A 72 10.95 -3.68 13.25
N GLY A 73 9.67 -3.50 13.63
CA GLY A 73 9.23 -2.48 14.55
C GLY A 73 9.02 -1.09 13.94
N SER A 74 9.39 -0.90 12.65
CA SER A 74 9.10 0.38 11.96
C SER A 74 7.61 0.65 11.90
N ASP A 75 7.20 1.89 12.18
CA ASP A 75 5.84 2.37 11.92
C ASP A 75 5.65 2.67 10.43
N VAL A 76 4.59 2.15 9.87
CA VAL A 76 4.16 2.35 8.49
C VAL A 76 2.83 3.09 8.51
N GLU A 77 2.83 4.36 8.11
CA GLU A 77 1.60 5.16 7.95
C GLU A 77 1.17 5.16 6.48
N LEU A 78 -0.04 4.67 6.20
CA LEU A 78 -0.67 4.84 4.90
C LEU A 78 -1.21 6.26 4.78
N VAL A 79 -0.79 6.98 3.74
CA VAL A 79 -1.21 8.36 3.46
C VAL A 79 -2.17 8.36 2.27
N PRO A 80 -3.50 8.32 2.51
CA PRO A 80 -4.48 8.40 1.44
C PRO A 80 -4.43 9.79 0.80
N VAL A 81 -4.24 9.84 -0.52
CA VAL A 81 -4.13 11.10 -1.29
C VAL A 81 -5.39 11.35 -2.10
N THR A 82 -6.08 10.28 -2.50
CA THR A 82 -7.32 10.36 -3.28
C THR A 82 -8.53 9.97 -2.44
N LEU A 83 -9.72 10.40 -2.86
CA LEU A 83 -10.97 9.97 -2.23
C LEU A 83 -11.10 8.44 -2.27
N ARG A 84 -10.66 7.79 -3.35
CA ARG A 84 -10.64 6.34 -3.49
C ARG A 84 -9.76 5.67 -2.42
N ASP A 85 -8.59 6.22 -2.14
CA ASP A 85 -7.69 5.71 -1.10
C ASP A 85 -8.32 5.88 0.28
N LEU A 86 -8.91 7.06 0.55
CA LEU A 86 -9.57 7.36 1.81
C LEU A 86 -10.74 6.40 2.08
N LEU A 87 -11.60 6.17 1.08
CA LEU A 87 -12.71 5.23 1.16
C LEU A 87 -12.20 3.78 1.36
N ALA A 88 -11.11 3.40 0.69
CA ALA A 88 -10.52 2.09 0.88
C ALA A 88 -10.02 1.89 2.31
N VAL A 89 -9.25 2.84 2.85
CA VAL A 89 -8.77 2.80 4.25
C VAL A 89 -9.95 2.74 5.22
N ARG A 90 -11.00 3.54 5.01
CA ARG A 90 -12.19 3.54 5.85
C ARG A 90 -12.93 2.20 5.82
N ASN A 91 -13.20 1.68 4.62
CA ASN A 91 -14.11 0.54 4.43
C ASN A 91 -13.42 -0.80 4.73
N PHE A 92 -12.14 -0.95 4.42
CA PHE A 92 -11.41 -2.21 4.61
C PHE A 92 -10.57 -2.24 5.87
N LEU A 93 -9.99 -1.11 6.26
CA LEU A 93 -9.08 -1.02 7.40
C LEU A 93 -9.76 -0.41 8.65
N GLY A 94 -11.04 -0.06 8.57
CA GLY A 94 -11.77 0.58 9.67
C GLY A 94 -11.16 1.94 10.05
N GLY A 95 -10.54 2.64 9.09
CA GLY A 95 -9.86 3.90 9.29
C GLY A 95 -8.42 3.79 9.82
N ARG A 96 -7.92 2.58 10.10
CA ARG A 96 -6.53 2.37 10.54
C ARG A 96 -5.56 2.76 9.43
N ARG A 97 -4.58 3.58 9.76
CA ARG A 97 -3.51 4.01 8.84
C ARG A 97 -2.12 3.63 9.33
N HIS A 98 -1.96 3.32 10.61
CA HIS A 98 -0.70 2.94 11.24
C HIS A 98 -0.58 1.44 11.41
N PHE A 99 0.54 0.90 10.99
CA PHE A 99 0.89 -0.53 11.01
C PHE A 99 2.34 -0.70 11.45
N THR A 100 2.68 -1.85 12.00
CA THR A 100 4.05 -2.16 12.41
C THR A 100 4.65 -3.22 11.50
N VAL A 101 5.88 -3.03 11.08
CA VAL A 101 6.62 -4.02 10.31
C VAL A 101 7.03 -5.16 11.22
N GLU A 102 6.42 -6.33 11.05
CA GLU A 102 6.64 -7.51 11.88
C GLU A 102 6.86 -8.77 11.06
N ASP A 103 6.60 -8.69 9.75
CA ASP A 103 6.67 -9.85 8.88
C ASP A 103 7.55 -9.62 7.65
N ARG A 104 7.85 -10.73 6.96
CA ARG A 104 8.60 -10.78 5.71
C ARG A 104 7.92 -11.75 4.75
N GLY A 105 7.79 -11.34 3.51
CA GLY A 105 7.32 -12.22 2.45
C GLY A 105 8.40 -12.41 1.37
N GLY A 106 8.54 -13.62 0.85
CA GLY A 106 9.52 -13.92 -0.19
C GLY A 106 9.35 -13.11 -1.49
N LYS A 107 8.15 -12.55 -1.70
CA LYS A 107 7.82 -11.69 -2.85
C LYS A 107 7.69 -10.21 -2.49
N ILE A 108 7.98 -9.85 -1.24
CA ILE A 108 7.86 -8.47 -0.76
C ILE A 108 9.22 -7.80 -0.89
N HIS A 109 9.38 -6.98 -1.92
CA HIS A 109 10.61 -6.28 -2.26
C HIS A 109 10.36 -4.78 -2.40
N ASP A 110 11.40 -3.98 -2.25
CA ASP A 110 11.41 -2.54 -2.49
C ASP A 110 10.22 -1.79 -1.85
N ARG A 111 9.41 -1.13 -2.68
CA ARG A 111 8.27 -0.33 -2.28
C ARG A 111 6.99 -1.17 -2.21
N HIS A 112 7.03 -2.26 -1.47
CA HIS A 112 5.90 -3.16 -1.28
C HIS A 112 5.64 -3.37 0.21
N ILE A 113 4.39 -3.16 0.62
CA ILE A 113 3.87 -3.45 1.96
C ILE A 113 2.70 -4.43 1.80
N ASP A 114 2.69 -5.48 2.59
CA ASP A 114 1.63 -6.49 2.58
C ASP A 114 0.93 -6.51 3.93
N ILE A 115 -0.36 -6.15 3.97
CA ILE A 115 -1.13 -5.98 5.21
C ILE A 115 -1.69 -7.31 5.64
N PHE A 116 -1.46 -7.70 6.90
CA PHE A 116 -2.05 -8.89 7.47
C PHE A 116 -3.53 -8.69 7.83
N PHE A 117 -4.40 -9.55 7.29
CA PHE A 117 -5.82 -9.62 7.64
C PHE A 117 -6.10 -10.88 8.45
N PRO A 118 -6.32 -10.77 9.77
CA PRO A 118 -6.70 -11.94 10.60
C PRO A 118 -8.08 -12.46 10.24
N GLN A 119 -8.36 -13.72 10.57
CA GLN A 119 -9.66 -14.36 10.32
C GLN A 119 -10.82 -13.57 10.94
N SER A 120 -10.62 -12.96 12.11
CA SER A 120 -11.60 -12.08 12.77
C SER A 120 -11.97 -10.82 11.96
N ARG A 121 -11.18 -10.50 10.94
CA ARG A 121 -11.39 -9.39 10.00
C ARG A 121 -11.73 -9.84 8.59
N GLY A 122 -12.18 -11.10 8.44
CA GLY A 122 -12.58 -11.70 7.17
C GLY A 122 -11.44 -12.38 6.41
N GLY A 123 -10.23 -12.44 6.97
CA GLY A 123 -9.11 -13.25 6.47
C GLY A 123 -8.88 -13.15 4.97
N HIS A 124 -8.91 -14.29 4.29
CA HIS A 124 -8.66 -14.39 2.85
C HIS A 124 -9.60 -13.53 2.00
N GLN A 125 -10.89 -13.51 2.31
CA GLN A 125 -11.87 -12.74 1.54
C GLN A 125 -11.61 -11.23 1.65
N ALA A 126 -11.26 -10.74 2.84
CA ALA A 126 -10.91 -9.34 3.06
C ALA A 126 -9.62 -8.98 2.33
N ALA A 127 -8.60 -9.83 2.35
CA ALA A 127 -7.36 -9.66 1.61
C ALA A 127 -7.59 -9.59 0.09
N VAL A 128 -8.41 -10.48 -0.46
CA VAL A 128 -8.79 -10.48 -1.88
C VAL A 128 -9.56 -9.20 -2.25
N ARG A 129 -10.52 -8.77 -1.44
CA ARG A 129 -11.28 -7.53 -1.68
C ARG A 129 -10.43 -6.27 -1.56
N TRP A 130 -9.44 -6.28 -0.68
CA TRP A 130 -8.46 -5.21 -0.63
C TRP A 130 -7.72 -5.11 -1.95
N GLY A 131 -7.25 -6.23 -2.50
CA GLY A 131 -6.52 -6.32 -3.76
C GLY A 131 -5.15 -5.65 -3.70
N ALA A 132 -4.76 -5.02 -4.82
CA ALA A 132 -3.49 -4.31 -4.94
C ALA A 132 -3.75 -2.81 -5.16
N ARG A 133 -3.13 -1.95 -4.35
CA ARG A 133 -3.31 -0.50 -4.38
C ARG A 133 -1.97 0.21 -4.36
N ARG A 134 -1.90 1.39 -4.93
CA ARG A 134 -0.70 2.24 -4.83
C ARG A 134 -1.03 3.45 -3.98
N MET A 135 -0.34 3.57 -2.83
CA MET A 135 -0.52 4.65 -1.88
C MET A 135 0.81 5.28 -1.49
N ARG A 136 0.79 6.51 -1.01
CA ARG A 136 1.92 7.09 -0.32
C ARG A 136 2.06 6.45 1.05
N VAL A 137 3.31 6.32 1.51
CA VAL A 137 3.65 5.73 2.79
C VAL A 137 4.64 6.62 3.50
N LYS A 138 4.46 6.80 4.82
CA LYS A 138 5.52 7.25 5.69
C LYS A 138 6.07 6.06 6.46
N ILE A 139 7.36 6.02 6.64
CA ILE A 139 8.05 5.04 7.49
C ILE A 139 8.74 5.82 8.60
N ASN A 140 8.39 5.49 9.87
CA ASN A 140 8.88 6.21 11.04
C ASN A 140 8.70 7.74 10.92
N GLY A 141 7.53 8.17 10.43
CA GLY A 141 7.17 9.57 10.26
C GLY A 141 7.76 10.27 9.02
N ARG A 142 8.67 9.63 8.27
CA ARG A 142 9.28 10.17 7.05
C ARG A 142 8.51 9.72 5.82
N LEU A 143 8.11 10.67 4.98
CA LEU A 143 7.51 10.35 3.69
C LEU A 143 8.56 9.67 2.81
N MET A 144 8.21 8.51 2.26
CA MET A 144 9.08 7.76 1.36
C MET A 144 8.88 8.25 -0.07
N GLU A 145 9.92 8.85 -0.62
CA GLU A 145 9.98 9.36 -2.00
C GLU A 145 10.50 8.32 -2.98
#